data_e079d21c6805f1f8c64312e2a7d843f8
#
_entry.id   e079d21c6805f1f8c64312e2a7d843f8
#
_cell.length_a   1.000
_cell.length_b   1.000
_cell.length_c   1.000
_cell.angle_alpha   90.00
_cell.angle_beta   90.00
_cell.angle_gamma   90.00
#
_symmetry.space_group_name_H-M   'P 1'
#
loop_
_entity.id
_entity.type
_entity.pdbx_description
1 polymer ?
#
loop_
_entity_poly.entity_id
_entity_poly.type
_entity_poly.pdbx_seq_one_letter_code
_entity_poly.pdbx_strand_id
1 'polypeptide(L)'
;MSDGTGVPAAAALPPAASHRAQLRAEVLDGLKITFPFMVGAAPFGVIFGALATAQGLHPLETASLSLFVFSGSAQFVAISLLALGAGGWTIWLATLILNLRHTLYAAALVPYVRHLSLPWRFVLSAGLTDETFAAMEDRYRRLGKHELSHWAYLTSVVSMYLNWNFWTALGIFAGSQVKGLE
;
A
#
# COMPACT_ATOMS: atom_id res chain seq x y z
N MET A 1 -69.39 -1.41 -15.86
CA MET A 1 -68.14 -0.93 -16.51
C MET A 1 -67.14 -0.79 -15.40
N SER A 2 -66.29 -1.80 -15.23
CA SER A 2 -65.26 -1.90 -14.20
C SER A 2 -63.94 -1.41 -14.76
N ASP A 3 -63.46 -0.33 -14.21
CA ASP A 3 -62.16 0.25 -14.62
C ASP A 3 -61.07 -0.32 -13.71
N GLY A 4 -60.42 -1.34 -14.25
CA GLY A 4 -59.34 -2.05 -13.54
C GLY A 4 -58.00 -1.46 -13.94
N THR A 5 -57.57 -0.32 -13.33
CA THR A 5 -56.18 0.12 -13.37
C THR A 5 -55.38 -0.54 -12.27
N GLY A 6 -55.01 -1.79 -12.51
CA GLY A 6 -54.01 -2.48 -11.70
C GLY A 6 -52.63 -1.84 -11.95
N VAL A 7 -52.26 -0.82 -11.19
CA VAL A 7 -50.90 -0.36 -11.09
C VAL A 7 -50.06 -1.48 -10.50
N PRO A 8 -49.08 -2.05 -11.21
CA PRO A 8 -48.24 -3.10 -10.58
C PRO A 8 -47.55 -2.48 -9.38
N ALA A 9 -47.68 -3.16 -8.23
CA ALA A 9 -46.97 -2.78 -7.01
C ALA A 9 -45.50 -2.63 -7.34
N ALA A 10 -44.97 -1.43 -7.11
CA ALA A 10 -43.55 -1.15 -7.29
C ALA A 10 -42.77 -2.20 -6.49
N ALA A 11 -41.98 -2.99 -7.20
CA ALA A 11 -41.12 -3.98 -6.57
C ALA A 11 -40.31 -3.27 -5.48
N ALA A 12 -40.47 -3.70 -4.22
CA ALA A 12 -39.77 -3.13 -3.10
C ALA A 12 -38.26 -3.19 -3.39
N LEU A 13 -37.62 -2.04 -3.43
CA LEU A 13 -36.16 -1.96 -3.56
C LEU A 13 -35.54 -2.82 -2.45
N PRO A 14 -34.50 -3.61 -2.76
CA PRO A 14 -33.85 -4.41 -1.74
C PRO A 14 -33.41 -3.51 -0.58
N PRO A 15 -33.54 -3.97 0.69
CA PRO A 15 -33.20 -3.17 1.85
C PRO A 15 -31.74 -2.70 1.72
N ALA A 16 -31.49 -1.40 1.95
CA ALA A 16 -30.17 -0.85 1.92
C ALA A 16 -29.22 -1.69 2.80
N ALA A 17 -28.12 -2.14 2.25
CA ALA A 17 -27.16 -2.98 2.99
C ALA A 17 -26.78 -2.30 4.31
N SER A 18 -26.73 -3.04 5.41
CA SER A 18 -26.35 -2.49 6.71
C SER A 18 -24.96 -1.83 6.62
N HIS A 19 -24.71 -0.81 7.42
CA HIS A 19 -23.40 -0.12 7.47
C HIS A 19 -22.25 -1.12 7.65
N ARG A 20 -22.43 -2.15 8.46
CA ARG A 20 -21.42 -3.23 8.63
C ARG A 20 -21.19 -4.04 7.35
N ALA A 21 -22.24 -4.29 6.57
CA ALA A 21 -22.11 -5.02 5.30
C ALA A 21 -21.36 -4.16 4.27
N GLN A 22 -21.66 -2.87 4.19
CA GLN A 22 -20.95 -1.92 3.33
C GLN A 22 -19.47 -1.81 3.71
N LEU A 23 -19.17 -1.70 5.01
CA LEU A 23 -17.78 -1.64 5.50
C LEU A 23 -17.00 -2.93 5.14
N ARG A 24 -17.60 -4.10 5.35
CA ARG A 24 -16.97 -5.37 4.95
C ARG A 24 -16.72 -5.44 3.45
N ALA A 25 -17.65 -4.96 2.63
CA ALA A 25 -17.48 -4.91 1.18
C ALA A 25 -16.29 -4.03 0.79
N GLU A 26 -16.14 -2.86 1.41
CA GLU A 26 -15.00 -1.96 1.19
C GLU A 26 -13.67 -2.60 1.56
N VAL A 27 -13.59 -3.24 2.73
CA VAL A 27 -12.38 -3.94 3.18
C VAL A 27 -12.02 -5.08 2.23
N LEU A 28 -12.99 -5.90 1.84
CA LEU A 28 -12.76 -7.00 0.90
C LEU A 28 -12.36 -6.50 -0.50
N ASP A 29 -12.96 -5.42 -0.96
CA ASP A 29 -12.62 -4.80 -2.23
C ASP A 29 -11.19 -4.25 -2.21
N GLY A 30 -10.84 -3.51 -1.15
CA GLY A 30 -9.47 -3.03 -0.93
C GLY A 30 -8.43 -4.16 -0.96
N LEU A 31 -8.72 -5.30 -0.30
CA LEU A 31 -7.84 -6.45 -0.33
C LEU A 31 -7.73 -7.07 -1.73
N LYS A 32 -8.86 -7.25 -2.43
CA LYS A 32 -8.90 -7.81 -3.78
C LYS A 32 -8.08 -7.01 -4.79
N ILE A 33 -8.27 -5.70 -4.80
CA ILE A 33 -7.56 -4.83 -5.77
C ILE A 33 -6.07 -4.75 -5.47
N THR A 34 -5.66 -4.93 -4.20
CA THR A 34 -4.27 -4.87 -3.78
C THR A 34 -3.55 -6.21 -3.94
N PHE A 35 -4.29 -7.32 -3.92
CA PHE A 35 -3.71 -8.67 -3.94
C PHE A 35 -2.72 -8.93 -5.09
N PRO A 36 -3.00 -8.55 -6.35
CA PRO A 36 -2.04 -8.73 -7.44
C PRO A 36 -0.71 -8.00 -7.20
N PHE A 37 -0.77 -6.80 -6.61
CA PHE A 37 0.41 -6.02 -6.25
C PHE A 37 1.18 -6.65 -5.10
N MET A 38 0.49 -7.24 -4.12
CA MET A 38 1.13 -7.98 -3.02
C MET A 38 1.94 -9.17 -3.55
N VAL A 39 1.37 -9.93 -4.49
CA VAL A 39 2.07 -11.05 -5.13
C VAL A 39 3.28 -10.55 -5.92
N GLY A 40 3.13 -9.46 -6.68
CA GLY A 40 4.21 -8.86 -7.46
C GLY A 40 5.34 -8.30 -6.59
N ALA A 41 5.03 -7.72 -5.42
CA ALA A 41 6.01 -7.15 -4.51
C ALA A 41 6.74 -8.19 -3.65
N ALA A 42 6.16 -9.37 -3.46
CA ALA A 42 6.70 -10.43 -2.59
C ALA A 42 8.16 -10.80 -2.90
N PRO A 43 8.56 -11.12 -4.14
CA PRO A 43 9.95 -11.45 -4.45
C PRO A 43 10.90 -10.27 -4.19
N PHE A 44 10.46 -9.03 -4.40
CA PHE A 44 11.28 -7.85 -4.14
C PHE A 44 11.53 -7.65 -2.65
N GLY A 45 10.55 -7.91 -1.79
CA GLY A 45 10.73 -7.87 -0.34
C GLY A 45 11.78 -8.89 0.12
N VAL A 46 11.73 -10.13 -0.38
CA VAL A 46 12.74 -11.16 -0.09
C VAL A 46 14.12 -10.74 -0.58
N ILE A 47 14.22 -10.26 -1.82
CA ILE A 47 15.50 -9.81 -2.41
C ILE A 47 16.07 -8.64 -1.60
N PHE A 48 15.24 -7.67 -1.20
CA PHE A 48 15.69 -6.55 -0.38
C PHE A 48 16.30 -7.04 0.94
N GLY A 49 15.57 -7.88 1.69
CA GLY A 49 16.04 -8.39 2.98
C GLY A 49 17.35 -9.19 2.86
N ALA A 50 17.44 -10.07 1.86
CA ALA A 50 18.65 -10.86 1.61
C ALA A 50 19.84 -9.99 1.15
N LEU A 51 19.61 -9.06 0.22
CA LEU A 51 20.63 -8.18 -0.31
C LEU A 51 21.19 -7.23 0.76
N ALA A 52 20.33 -6.60 1.56
CA ALA A 52 20.75 -5.73 2.65
C ALA A 52 21.64 -6.47 3.65
N THR A 53 21.27 -7.71 4.02
CA THR A 53 22.07 -8.58 4.88
C THR A 53 23.41 -8.96 4.23
N ALA A 54 23.42 -9.30 2.94
CA ALA A 54 24.65 -9.59 2.19
C ALA A 54 25.61 -8.38 2.12
N GLN A 55 25.06 -7.17 2.03
CA GLN A 55 25.85 -5.91 2.07
C GLN A 55 26.36 -5.53 3.47
N GLY A 56 26.11 -6.34 4.47
CA GLY A 56 26.65 -6.16 5.81
C GLY A 56 25.75 -5.41 6.79
N LEU A 57 24.53 -5.01 6.40
CA LEU A 57 23.60 -4.41 7.34
C LEU A 57 23.21 -5.43 8.42
N HIS A 58 23.13 -4.95 9.65
CA HIS A 58 22.58 -5.77 10.73
C HIS A 58 21.07 -6.05 10.47
N PRO A 59 20.56 -7.24 10.86
CA PRO A 59 19.15 -7.58 10.68
C PRO A 59 18.17 -6.52 11.21
N LEU A 60 18.48 -5.90 12.35
CA LEU A 60 17.67 -4.82 12.92
C LEU A 60 17.69 -3.53 12.09
N GLU A 61 18.83 -3.21 11.45
CA GLU A 61 18.93 -2.04 10.56
C GLU A 61 18.09 -2.27 9.31
N THR A 62 18.16 -3.45 8.70
CA THR A 62 17.35 -3.83 7.55
C THR A 62 15.86 -3.81 7.89
N ALA A 63 15.48 -4.38 9.04
CA ALA A 63 14.10 -4.35 9.52
C ALA A 63 13.62 -2.91 9.78
N SER A 64 14.47 -2.06 10.36
CA SER A 64 14.16 -0.64 10.61
C SER A 64 13.93 0.11 9.30
N LEU A 65 14.75 -0.13 8.27
CA LEU A 65 14.52 0.43 6.92
C LEU A 65 13.17 -0.01 6.37
N SER A 66 12.79 -1.29 6.54
CA SER A 66 11.50 -1.80 6.06
C SER A 66 10.31 -1.18 6.80
N LEU A 67 10.44 -0.98 8.11
CA LEU A 67 9.36 -0.44 8.96
C LEU A 67 9.16 1.07 8.78
N PHE A 68 10.25 1.84 8.66
CA PHE A 68 10.20 3.31 8.71
C PHE A 68 10.37 3.97 7.35
N VAL A 69 11.06 3.31 6.39
CA VAL A 69 11.23 3.80 5.02
C VAL A 69 10.39 2.95 4.08
N PHE A 70 9.07 3.17 4.11
CA PHE A 70 8.12 2.37 3.33
C PHE A 70 8.10 2.80 1.85
N SER A 71 9.24 2.60 1.17
CA SER A 71 9.43 2.84 -0.26
C SER A 71 10.46 1.86 -0.80
N GLY A 72 10.02 0.79 -1.45
CA GLY A 72 10.89 -0.29 -1.91
C GLY A 72 12.05 0.18 -2.77
N SER A 73 11.80 1.02 -3.77
CA SER A 73 12.85 1.55 -4.65
C SER A 73 13.86 2.45 -3.92
N ALA A 74 13.41 3.26 -2.94
CA ALA A 74 14.31 4.06 -2.12
C ALA A 74 15.20 3.19 -1.24
N GLN A 75 14.66 2.08 -0.72
CA GLN A 75 15.41 1.10 0.05
C GLN A 75 16.51 0.43 -0.79
N PHE A 76 16.19 -0.01 -2.03
CA PHE A 76 17.19 -0.58 -2.95
C PHE A 76 18.27 0.42 -3.33
N VAL A 77 17.93 1.67 -3.60
CA VAL A 77 18.91 2.73 -3.88
C VAL A 77 19.77 2.98 -2.66
N ALA A 78 19.19 3.05 -1.46
CA ALA A 78 19.93 3.27 -0.22
C ALA A 78 20.99 2.18 0.04
N ILE A 79 20.60 0.89 -0.05
CA ILE A 79 21.56 -0.21 0.17
C ILE A 79 22.61 -0.30 -0.94
N SER A 80 22.26 0.03 -2.20
CA SER A 80 23.23 0.06 -3.31
C SER A 80 24.26 1.15 -3.14
N LEU A 81 23.84 2.35 -2.74
CA LEU A 81 24.76 3.47 -2.47
C LEU A 81 25.62 3.19 -1.23
N LEU A 82 25.06 2.56 -0.20
CA LEU A 82 25.81 2.14 0.98
C LEU A 82 26.91 1.14 0.61
N ALA A 83 26.61 0.16 -0.23
CA ALA A 83 27.58 -0.82 -0.73
C ALA A 83 28.73 -0.18 -1.54
N LEU A 84 28.47 0.96 -2.21
CA LEU A 84 29.46 1.75 -2.90
C LEU A 84 30.27 2.71 -1.99
N GLY A 85 30.01 2.68 -0.67
CA GLY A 85 30.67 3.56 0.29
C GLY A 85 30.19 5.02 0.25
N ALA A 86 29.02 5.28 -0.31
CA ALA A 86 28.46 6.63 -0.37
C ALA A 86 28.17 7.19 1.03
N GLY A 87 28.47 8.46 1.23
CA GLY A 87 28.15 9.14 2.49
C GLY A 87 26.65 9.29 2.73
N GLY A 88 26.24 9.34 4.01
CA GLY A 88 24.83 9.40 4.40
C GLY A 88 24.03 10.54 3.76
N TRP A 89 24.67 11.72 3.52
CA TRP A 89 24.04 12.83 2.83
C TRP A 89 23.66 12.49 1.38
N THR A 90 24.53 11.80 0.66
CA THR A 90 24.28 11.34 -0.72
C THR A 90 23.12 10.37 -0.77
N ILE A 91 23.08 9.41 0.17
CA ILE A 91 21.98 8.42 0.29
C ILE A 91 20.68 9.14 0.59
N TRP A 92 20.68 10.05 1.56
CA TRP A 92 19.49 10.83 1.92
C TRP A 92 18.95 11.65 0.75
N LEU A 93 19.82 12.38 0.04
CA LEU A 93 19.41 13.22 -1.10
C LEU A 93 18.87 12.37 -2.26
N ALA A 94 19.53 11.26 -2.59
CA ALA A 94 19.09 10.36 -3.65
C ALA A 94 17.72 9.76 -3.35
N THR A 95 17.50 9.29 -2.13
CA THR A 95 16.22 8.72 -1.70
C THR A 95 15.13 9.78 -1.61
N LEU A 96 15.44 11.00 -1.19
CA LEU A 96 14.52 12.14 -1.18
C LEU A 96 14.02 12.45 -2.60
N ILE A 97 14.96 12.62 -3.54
CA ILE A 97 14.62 12.92 -4.94
C ILE A 97 13.74 11.82 -5.52
N LEU A 98 14.10 10.56 -5.30
CA LEU A 98 13.33 9.42 -5.78
C LEU A 98 11.89 9.42 -5.22
N ASN A 99 11.73 9.80 -3.96
CA ASN A 99 10.44 9.83 -3.28
C ASN A 99 9.58 11.06 -3.60
N LEU A 100 10.09 12.06 -4.32
CA LEU A 100 9.26 13.19 -4.79
C LEU A 100 8.05 12.75 -5.62
N ARG A 101 8.11 11.61 -6.28
CA ARG A 101 6.97 11.01 -6.99
C ARG A 101 5.75 10.80 -6.10
N HIS A 102 5.92 10.51 -4.80
CA HIS A 102 4.80 10.36 -3.87
C HIS A 102 3.99 11.64 -3.71
N THR A 103 4.61 12.82 -3.94
CA THR A 103 3.90 14.11 -3.98
C THR A 103 2.91 14.15 -5.15
N LEU A 104 3.31 13.63 -6.32
CA LEU A 104 2.44 13.54 -7.48
C LEU A 104 1.28 12.56 -7.26
N TYR A 105 1.58 11.40 -6.64
CA TYR A 105 0.55 10.42 -6.27
C TYR A 105 -0.46 11.00 -5.27
N ALA A 106 0.05 11.68 -4.24
CA ALA A 106 -0.81 12.35 -3.27
C ALA A 106 -1.69 13.41 -3.94
N ALA A 107 -1.13 14.23 -4.83
CA ALA A 107 -1.88 15.24 -5.56
C ALA A 107 -3.01 14.62 -6.41
N ALA A 108 -2.74 13.51 -7.09
CA ALA A 108 -3.75 12.79 -7.87
C ALA A 108 -4.89 12.22 -7.03
N LEU A 109 -4.61 11.79 -5.78
CA LEU A 109 -5.62 11.24 -4.88
C LEU A 109 -6.34 12.28 -4.02
N VAL A 110 -5.84 13.54 -3.94
CA VAL A 110 -6.49 14.63 -3.16
C VAL A 110 -7.98 14.76 -3.43
N PRO A 111 -8.49 14.75 -4.69
CA PRO A 111 -9.92 14.93 -4.94
C PRO A 111 -10.81 13.91 -4.23
N TYR A 112 -10.28 12.72 -3.99
CA TYR A 112 -10.99 11.59 -3.40
C TYR A 112 -10.92 11.56 -1.87
N VAL A 113 -9.90 12.17 -1.26
CA VAL A 113 -9.64 12.09 0.19
C VAL A 113 -9.72 13.43 0.92
N ARG A 114 -9.83 14.58 0.21
CA ARG A 114 -9.83 15.92 0.81
C ARG A 114 -10.96 16.17 1.82
N HIS A 115 -12.06 15.41 1.74
CA HIS A 115 -13.21 15.51 2.65
C HIS A 115 -12.97 14.81 3.99
N LEU A 116 -11.95 13.95 4.08
CA LEU A 116 -11.61 13.24 5.30
C LEU A 116 -10.91 14.17 6.31
N SER A 117 -11.02 13.82 7.58
CA SER A 117 -10.31 14.52 8.66
C SER A 117 -8.78 14.41 8.49
N LEU A 118 -8.05 15.36 9.07
CA LEU A 118 -6.58 15.41 8.97
C LEU A 118 -5.90 14.09 9.41
N PRO A 119 -6.28 13.44 10.53
CA PRO A 119 -5.69 12.14 10.91
C PRO A 119 -5.85 11.07 9.85
N TRP A 120 -7.02 10.95 9.21
CA TRP A 120 -7.25 10.02 8.12
C TRP A 120 -6.33 10.30 6.93
N ARG A 121 -6.24 11.55 6.53
CA ARG A 121 -5.37 11.96 5.43
C ARG A 121 -3.91 11.65 5.72
N PHE A 122 -3.47 11.87 6.97
CA PHE A 122 -2.12 11.53 7.39
C PHE A 122 -1.84 10.02 7.30
N VAL A 123 -2.71 9.18 7.87
CA VAL A 123 -2.55 7.72 7.84
C VAL A 123 -2.52 7.18 6.41
N LEU A 124 -3.43 7.65 5.56
CA LEU A 124 -3.49 7.19 4.17
C LEU A 124 -2.28 7.65 3.36
N SER A 125 -1.77 8.85 3.58
CA SER A 125 -0.58 9.35 2.90
C SER A 125 0.70 8.71 3.38
N ALA A 126 0.79 8.34 4.66
CA ALA A 126 1.96 7.65 5.21
C ALA A 126 2.18 6.26 4.58
N GLY A 127 1.11 5.60 4.15
CA GLY A 127 1.18 4.30 3.47
C GLY A 127 1.07 4.36 1.95
N LEU A 128 1.25 5.54 1.36
CA LEU A 128 1.17 5.72 -0.08
C LEU A 128 2.46 5.21 -0.75
N THR A 129 2.33 4.14 -1.52
CA THR A 129 3.40 3.55 -2.34
C THR A 129 2.96 3.48 -3.80
N ASP A 130 3.83 3.03 -4.69
CA ASP A 130 3.51 2.84 -6.11
C ASP A 130 2.32 1.90 -6.29
N GLU A 131 2.28 0.81 -5.53
CA GLU A 131 1.26 -0.24 -5.59
C GLU A 131 -0.07 0.24 -5.01
N THR A 132 -0.04 0.90 -3.83
CA THR A 132 -1.26 1.44 -3.23
C THR A 132 -1.84 2.58 -4.07
N PHE A 133 -0.99 3.41 -4.67
CA PHE A 133 -1.41 4.43 -5.62
C PHE A 133 -2.11 3.80 -6.82
N ALA A 134 -1.47 2.83 -7.50
CA ALA A 134 -2.00 2.21 -8.69
C ALA A 134 -3.35 1.51 -8.43
N ALA A 135 -3.45 0.77 -7.30
CA ALA A 135 -4.68 0.10 -6.90
C ALA A 135 -5.82 1.09 -6.64
N MET A 136 -5.55 2.16 -5.91
CA MET A 136 -6.58 3.11 -5.50
C MET A 136 -6.95 4.10 -6.60
N GLU A 137 -5.99 4.52 -7.43
CA GLU A 137 -6.26 5.39 -8.58
C GLU A 137 -7.19 4.69 -9.57
N ASP A 138 -6.91 3.45 -9.94
CA ASP A 138 -7.77 2.65 -10.82
C ASP A 138 -9.17 2.45 -10.22
N ARG A 139 -9.23 2.12 -8.92
CA ARG A 139 -10.50 1.98 -8.21
C ARG A 139 -11.34 3.27 -8.22
N TYR A 140 -10.72 4.38 -7.85
CA TYR A 140 -11.43 5.66 -7.81
C TYR A 140 -11.88 6.14 -9.19
N ARG A 141 -11.12 5.85 -10.23
CA ARG A 141 -11.53 6.15 -11.62
C ARG A 141 -12.73 5.33 -12.04
N ARG A 142 -12.81 4.06 -11.66
CA ARG A 142 -13.93 3.17 -12.02
C ARG A 142 -15.20 3.39 -11.19
N LEU A 143 -15.06 3.57 -9.89
CA LEU A 143 -16.19 3.59 -8.95
C LEU A 143 -16.50 4.96 -8.37
N GLY A 144 -15.60 5.94 -8.54
CA GLY A 144 -15.70 7.22 -7.88
C GLY A 144 -15.43 7.12 -6.37
N LYS A 145 -15.70 8.23 -5.68
CA LYS A 145 -15.64 8.26 -4.22
C LYS A 145 -17.04 8.09 -3.62
N HIS A 146 -17.13 7.40 -2.51
CA HIS A 146 -18.31 7.35 -1.65
C HIS A 146 -17.91 7.34 -0.18
N GLU A 147 -18.88 7.42 0.72
CA GLU A 147 -18.65 7.69 2.14
C GLU A 147 -17.61 6.77 2.81
N LEU A 148 -17.64 5.48 2.50
CA LEU A 148 -16.77 4.46 3.11
C LEU A 148 -15.54 4.09 2.28
N SER A 149 -15.31 4.71 1.12
CA SER A 149 -14.22 4.34 0.19
C SER A 149 -12.82 4.45 0.79
N HIS A 150 -12.63 5.24 1.83
CA HIS A 150 -11.38 5.35 2.57
C HIS A 150 -10.99 4.06 3.32
N TRP A 151 -11.94 3.17 3.62
CA TRP A 151 -11.65 1.87 4.22
C TRP A 151 -10.99 0.91 3.23
N ALA A 152 -11.39 0.93 1.95
CA ALA A 152 -10.68 0.18 0.93
C ALA A 152 -9.23 0.68 0.79
N TYR A 153 -9.01 2.01 0.85
CA TYR A 153 -7.68 2.59 0.82
C TYR A 153 -6.85 2.18 2.05
N LEU A 154 -7.42 2.28 3.24
CA LEU A 154 -6.73 1.83 4.46
C LEU A 154 -6.35 0.35 4.37
N THR A 155 -7.24 -0.50 3.85
CA THR A 155 -6.96 -1.93 3.67
C THR A 155 -5.82 -2.14 2.69
N SER A 156 -5.78 -1.40 1.58
CA SER A 156 -4.67 -1.43 0.63
C SER A 156 -3.34 -1.07 1.31
N VAL A 157 -3.31 0.04 2.05
CA VAL A 157 -2.12 0.48 2.79
C VAL A 157 -1.65 -0.57 3.79
N VAL A 158 -2.55 -1.05 4.65
CA VAL A 158 -2.19 -2.01 5.71
C VAL A 158 -1.74 -3.35 5.12
N SER A 159 -2.45 -3.86 4.11
CA SER A 159 -2.08 -5.14 3.50
C SER A 159 -0.74 -5.07 2.78
N MET A 160 -0.44 -3.99 2.04
CA MET A 160 0.87 -3.81 1.41
C MET A 160 1.98 -3.65 2.44
N TYR A 161 1.75 -2.88 3.51
CA TYR A 161 2.73 -2.70 4.58
C TYR A 161 3.09 -4.02 5.26
N LEU A 162 2.08 -4.82 5.62
CA LEU A 162 2.30 -6.13 6.24
C LEU A 162 2.98 -7.10 5.27
N ASN A 163 2.53 -7.12 4.01
CA ASN A 163 3.12 -7.95 2.96
C ASN A 163 4.61 -7.65 2.76
N TRP A 164 4.98 -6.38 2.60
CA TRP A 164 6.37 -5.98 2.40
C TRP A 164 7.26 -6.37 3.58
N ASN A 165 6.83 -6.05 4.80
CA ASN A 165 7.59 -6.38 6.01
C ASN A 165 7.73 -7.89 6.23
N PHE A 166 6.69 -8.66 5.93
CA PHE A 166 6.73 -10.13 6.01
C PHE A 166 7.79 -10.72 5.07
N TRP A 167 7.77 -10.33 3.79
CA TRP A 167 8.72 -10.84 2.82
C TRP A 167 10.14 -10.32 3.07
N THR A 168 10.30 -9.09 3.54
CA THR A 168 11.61 -8.58 3.99
C THR A 168 12.16 -9.40 5.16
N ALA A 169 11.34 -9.74 6.15
CA ALA A 169 11.77 -10.58 7.27
C ALA A 169 12.24 -11.97 6.81
N LEU A 170 11.54 -12.59 5.87
CA LEU A 170 11.98 -13.85 5.24
C LEU A 170 13.30 -13.68 4.49
N GLY A 171 13.48 -12.56 3.80
CA GLY A 171 14.73 -12.23 3.11
C GLY A 171 15.92 -12.05 4.07
N ILE A 172 15.72 -11.36 5.18
CA ILE A 172 16.71 -11.21 6.24
C ILE A 172 17.12 -12.58 6.79
N PHE A 173 16.13 -13.42 7.09
CA PHE A 173 16.39 -14.78 7.60
C PHE A 173 17.21 -15.59 6.58
N ALA A 174 16.82 -15.62 5.32
CA ALA A 174 17.54 -16.33 4.26
C ALA A 174 18.98 -15.81 4.10
N GLY A 175 19.16 -14.48 4.06
CA GLY A 175 20.48 -13.86 3.94
C GLY A 175 21.41 -14.15 5.13
N SER A 176 20.86 -14.23 6.35
CA SER A 176 21.65 -14.55 7.55
C SER A 176 22.16 -15.99 7.57
N GLN A 177 21.43 -16.94 6.97
CA GLN A 177 21.86 -18.33 6.87
C GLN A 177 23.06 -18.49 5.91
N VAL A 178 23.09 -17.73 4.82
CA VAL A 178 24.21 -17.78 3.84
C VAL A 178 25.50 -17.26 4.50
N LYS A 179 25.45 -16.17 5.25
CA LYS A 179 26.61 -15.65 5.99
C LYS A 179 27.17 -16.60 7.06
N GLY A 180 26.35 -17.47 7.62
CA GLY A 180 26.78 -18.46 8.62
C GLY A 180 27.50 -19.68 8.04
N LEU A 181 27.62 -19.77 6.70
CA LEU A 181 28.29 -20.87 5.99
C LEU A 181 29.69 -20.49 5.46
N GLU A 182 30.07 -19.19 5.55
CA GLU A 182 31.41 -18.68 5.24
C GLU A 182 32.28 -18.62 6.51
#